data_fe1d8f528009c2f158d29f4898ae415e
#
_entry.id   fe1d8f528009c2f158d29f4898ae415e
#
_cell.length_a   1.000
_cell.length_b   1.000
_cell.length_c   1.000
_cell.angle_alpha   90.00
_cell.angle_beta   90.00
_cell.angle_gamma   90.00
#
_symmetry.space_group_name_H-M   'P 1'
#
loop_
_entity.id
_entity.type
_entity.pdbx_description
1 polymer ?
#
loop_
_entity_poly.entity_id
_entity_poly.type
_entity_poly.pdbx_seq_one_letter_code
_entity_poly.pdbx_strand_id
1 'polypeptide(L)' 'MIHFVYITTNLIDGKQYIGDHSTNDLNDGYLGSGRPYLQRALRQYGKQNFKKEILEVFPSKKEAFNAQEKYCLLLHI' A
#
# COMPACT_ATOMS: atom_id res chain seq x y z
N MET A 1 11.67 -11.87 6.88
CA MET A 1 10.95 -10.64 6.51
C MET A 1 9.94 -10.95 5.42
N ILE A 2 8.76 -10.37 5.51
CA ILE A 2 7.67 -10.60 4.57
C ILE A 2 7.67 -9.46 3.55
N HIS A 3 7.68 -9.82 2.26
CA HIS A 3 7.63 -8.84 1.16
C HIS A 3 6.27 -8.96 0.48
N PHE A 4 5.58 -7.83 0.32
CA PHE A 4 4.22 -7.89 -0.22
C PHE A 4 3.84 -6.63 -0.97
N VAL A 5 2.83 -6.77 -1.82
CA VAL A 5 2.15 -5.64 -2.46
C VAL A 5 0.84 -5.40 -1.71
N TYR A 6 0.56 -4.15 -1.41
CA TYR A 6 -0.64 -3.77 -0.69
C TYR A 6 -1.42 -2.71 -1.46
N ILE A 7 -2.70 -2.60 -1.13
CA ILE A 7 -3.56 -1.51 -1.58
C ILE A 7 -4.13 -0.81 -0.33
N THR A 8 -4.00 0.50 -0.28
CA THR A 8 -4.56 1.33 0.78
C THR A 8 -5.69 2.15 0.20
N THR A 9 -6.87 2.06 0.78
CA THR A 9 -8.07 2.75 0.31
C THR A 9 -8.48 3.82 1.30
N ASN A 10 -8.69 5.05 0.81
CA ASN A 10 -9.31 6.12 1.59
C ASN A 10 -10.82 5.88 1.58
N LEU A 11 -11.41 5.58 2.74
CA LEU A 11 -12.82 5.25 2.85
C LEU A 11 -13.73 6.47 2.69
N ILE A 12 -13.18 7.68 2.74
CA ILE A 12 -13.94 8.92 2.58
C ILE A 12 -14.17 9.26 1.12
N ASP A 13 -13.10 9.25 0.30
CA ASP A 13 -13.18 9.64 -1.12
C ASP A 13 -13.05 8.48 -2.10
N GLY A 14 -12.74 7.28 -1.61
CA GLY A 14 -12.58 6.08 -2.44
C GLY A 14 -11.28 5.97 -3.19
N LYS A 15 -10.36 6.91 -3.03
CA LYS A 15 -9.05 6.84 -3.69
C LYS A 15 -8.22 5.70 -3.15
N GLN A 16 -7.46 5.06 -4.05
CA GLN A 16 -6.65 3.90 -3.74
C GLN A 16 -5.19 4.16 -4.04
N TYR A 17 -4.32 3.56 -3.25
CA TYR A 17 -2.87 3.70 -3.36
C TYR A 17 -2.25 2.32 -3.31
N ILE A 18 -1.41 1.99 -4.29
CA ILE A 18 -0.71 0.72 -4.34
C ILE A 18 0.77 0.94 -4.03
N GLY A 19 1.35 0.03 -3.26
CA GLY A 19 2.76 0.05 -2.96
C GLY A 19 3.27 -1.33 -2.58
N ASP A 20 4.57 -1.40 -2.33
CA ASP A 20 5.21 -2.59 -1.79
C ASP A 20 5.84 -2.26 -0.44
N HIS A 21 5.94 -3.26 0.41
CA HIS A 21 6.51 -3.11 1.75
C HIS A 21 7.13 -4.42 2.20
N SER A 22 8.14 -4.31 3.02
CA SER A 22 8.79 -5.47 3.64
C SER A 22 8.76 -5.26 5.15
N THR A 23 8.31 -6.28 5.88
CA THR A 23 8.19 -6.18 7.33
C THR A 23 8.32 -7.55 7.98
N ASN A 24 8.67 -7.56 9.26
CA ASN A 24 8.61 -8.75 10.10
C ASN A 24 7.26 -8.89 10.82
N ASP A 25 6.42 -7.85 10.75
CA ASP A 25 5.11 -7.83 11.42
C ASP A 25 4.08 -7.17 10.50
N LEU A 26 3.11 -7.95 10.02
CA LEU A 26 2.05 -7.45 9.15
C LEU A 26 1.13 -6.44 9.84
N ASN A 27 1.14 -6.39 11.17
CA ASN A 27 0.34 -5.46 11.95
C ASN A 27 1.14 -4.26 12.43
N ASP A 28 2.14 -3.84 11.66
CA ASP A 28 3.02 -2.72 12.03
C ASP A 28 2.39 -1.34 11.84
N GLY A 29 1.14 -1.27 11.37
CA GLY A 29 0.44 -0.01 11.16
C GLY A 29 0.85 0.75 9.90
N TYR A 30 1.67 0.14 9.05
CA TYR A 30 2.15 0.78 7.82
C TYR A 30 1.02 0.89 6.80
N LEU A 31 0.74 2.12 6.34
CA LEU A 31 -0.29 2.41 5.34
C LEU A 31 0.30 2.92 4.03
N GLY A 32 1.60 3.15 3.98
CA GLY A 32 2.30 3.68 2.83
C GLY A 32 3.16 4.87 3.22
N SER A 33 4.34 5.03 2.62
CA SER A 33 5.26 6.10 3.00
C SER A 33 5.93 6.80 1.83
N GLY A 34 6.02 6.19 0.69
CA GLY A 34 6.81 6.70 -0.41
C GLY A 34 6.11 7.69 -1.32
N ARG A 35 4.83 7.98 -1.09
CA ARG A 35 4.04 8.82 -2.00
C ARG A 35 3.52 10.06 -1.29
N PRO A 36 3.88 11.26 -1.77
CA PRO A 36 3.44 12.51 -1.14
C PRO A 36 1.92 12.63 -1.05
N TYR A 37 1.21 12.13 -2.05
CA TYR A 37 -0.26 12.20 -2.07
C TYR A 37 -0.88 11.40 -0.94
N LEU A 38 -0.36 10.20 -0.69
CA LEU A 38 -0.86 9.37 0.40
C LEU A 38 -0.56 10.00 1.76
N GLN A 39 0.65 10.52 1.96
CA GLN A 39 1.02 11.17 3.21
C GLN A 39 0.12 12.38 3.50
N ARG A 40 -0.19 13.16 2.47
CA ARG A 40 -1.09 14.31 2.60
C ARG A 40 -2.50 13.85 2.97
N ALA A 41 -3.00 12.81 2.30
CA ALA A 41 -4.33 12.28 2.57
C ALA A 41 -4.44 11.69 3.98
N LEU A 42 -3.39 11.00 4.46
CA LEU A 42 -3.37 10.47 5.82
C LEU A 42 -3.47 11.57 6.87
N ARG A 43 -2.81 12.71 6.63
CA ARG A 43 -2.89 13.87 7.53
C ARG A 43 -4.24 14.54 7.48
N GLN A 44 -4.84 14.63 6.28
CA GLN A 44 -6.11 15.32 6.09
C GLN A 44 -7.30 14.53 6.63
N TYR A 45 -7.35 13.23 6.38
CA TYR A 45 -8.52 12.39 6.70
C TYR A 45 -8.35 11.54 7.95
N GLY A 46 -7.11 11.36 8.43
CA GLY A 46 -6.83 10.51 9.58
C GLY A 46 -6.66 9.04 9.21
N LYS A 47 -5.75 8.35 9.90
CA LYS A 47 -5.42 6.95 9.62
C LYS A 47 -6.62 6.01 9.75
N GLN A 48 -7.54 6.31 10.66
CA GLN A 48 -8.72 5.48 10.92
C GLN A 48 -9.67 5.42 9.72
N ASN A 49 -9.54 6.32 8.76
CA ASN A 49 -10.35 6.36 7.54
C ASN A 49 -9.70 5.66 6.35
N PHE A 50 -8.62 4.91 6.60
CA PHE A 50 -7.91 4.17 5.56
C PHE A 50 -7.94 2.69 5.87
N LYS A 51 -8.08 1.89 4.82
CA LYS A 51 -8.05 0.43 4.91
C LYS A 51 -6.91 -0.10 4.04
N LYS A 52 -6.03 -0.93 4.63
CA LYS A 52 -4.96 -1.59 3.91
C LYS A 52 -5.33 -3.05 3.69
N GLU A 53 -5.14 -3.52 2.45
CA GLU A 53 -5.30 -4.91 2.10
C GLU A 53 -4.02 -5.42 1.44
N ILE A 54 -3.62 -6.64 1.77
CA ILE A 54 -2.46 -7.29 1.14
C ILE A 54 -2.98 -7.99 -0.10
N LEU A 55 -2.42 -7.61 -1.26
CA LEU A 55 -2.80 -8.21 -2.53
C LEU A 55 -2.06 -9.52 -2.79
N GLU A 56 -0.75 -9.53 -2.52
CA GLU A 56 0.07 -10.71 -2.76
C GLU A 56 1.38 -10.63 -1.98
N VAL A 57 1.88 -11.79 -1.53
CA VAL A 57 3.15 -11.93 -0.83
C VAL A 57 4.18 -12.52 -1.79
N PHE A 58 5.42 -12.05 -1.71
CA PHE A 58 6.51 -12.46 -2.59
C PHE A 58 7.72 -12.91 -1.79
N PRO A 59 8.58 -13.77 -2.37
CA PRO A 59 9.78 -14.25 -1.69
C PRO A 59 10.90 -13.21 -1.62
N SER A 60 10.84 -12.13 -2.41
CA SER A 60 11.88 -11.09 -2.41
C SER A 60 11.28 -9.71 -2.58
N LYS A 61 12.03 -8.70 -2.12
CA LYS A 61 11.65 -7.30 -2.28
C LYS A 61 11.56 -6.89 -3.74
N LYS A 62 12.48 -7.39 -4.58
CA LYS A 62 12.50 -7.09 -6.01
C LYS A 62 11.25 -7.58 -6.72
N GLU A 63 10.80 -8.79 -6.41
CA GLU A 63 9.58 -9.33 -6.99
C GLU A 63 8.34 -8.55 -6.57
N ALA A 64 8.27 -8.16 -5.30
CA ALA A 64 7.19 -7.33 -4.80
C ALA A 64 7.16 -5.97 -5.52
N PHE A 65 8.32 -5.34 -5.69
CA PHE A 65 8.42 -4.06 -6.40
C PHE A 65 7.95 -4.18 -7.85
N ASN A 66 8.40 -5.23 -8.55
CA ASN A 66 7.99 -5.44 -9.94
C ASN A 66 6.48 -5.72 -10.05
N ALA A 67 5.93 -6.48 -9.12
CA ALA A 67 4.50 -6.78 -9.10
C ALA A 67 3.67 -5.54 -8.79
N GLN A 68 4.15 -4.65 -7.93
CA GLN A 68 3.49 -3.39 -7.62
C GLN A 68 3.21 -2.58 -8.89
N GLU A 69 4.20 -2.50 -9.78
CA GLU A 69 4.01 -1.76 -11.04
C GLU A 69 2.93 -2.38 -11.91
N LYS A 70 2.89 -3.72 -11.97
CA LYS A 70 1.86 -4.43 -12.72
C LYS A 70 0.46 -4.18 -12.16
N TYR A 71 0.32 -4.20 -10.84
CA TYR A 71 -0.96 -3.90 -10.19
C TYR A 71 -1.41 -2.48 -10.46
N CYS A 72 -0.49 -1.52 -10.45
CA CYS A 72 -0.83 -0.14 -10.79
C CYS A 72 -1.41 -0.03 -12.20
N LEU A 73 -0.81 -0.72 -13.16
CA LEU A 73 -1.29 -0.72 -14.55
C LEU A 73 -2.65 -1.41 -14.68
N LEU A 74 -2.82 -2.57 -14.02
CA LEU A 74 -4.06 -3.36 -14.12
C LEU A 74 -5.24 -2.64 -13.48
N LEU A 75 -5.03 -1.96 -12.37
CA LEU A 75 -6.10 -1.30 -11.60
C LEU A 75 -6.25 0.17 -11.92
N HIS A 76 -5.41 0.70 -12.80
CA HIS A 76 -5.44 2.13 -13.21
C HIS A 76 -5.27 3.09 -12.02
N ILE A 77 -4.36 2.72 -11.11
CA ILE A 77 -4.12 3.53 -9.90
C ILE A 77 -2.81 4.28 -9.99
#